data_44ea7475d0d229b3ca1417fa4401172c
#
_entry.id   44ea7475d0d229b3ca1417fa4401172c
#
_cell.length_a   1.000
_cell.length_b   1.000
_cell.length_c   1.000
_cell.angle_alpha   90.00
_cell.angle_beta   90.00
_cell.angle_gamma   90.00
#
_symmetry.space_group_name_H-M   'P 1'
#
loop_
_entity.id
_entity.type
_entity.pdbx_description
1 polymer ?
#
loop_
_entity_poly.entity_id
_entity_poly.type
_entity_poly.pdbx_seq_one_letter_code
_entity_poly.pdbx_strand_id
1 'polypeptide(L)'
;MKILHLFQWKLRDIIAYIPKVKEQGFDAIQISPIQGTTYGTEWWRLYQPINLKIGNTQIGTKEQLKKLCAVANQYGIKIIVDVVFRHVAGDPQNHLAPHKEVDTELLPYLCKEQIPCNNYNDRWQCTHRCTGMPMLDYENTEYIVKVLFFLDELENCGVWGFRLDQLKHYALPSEGGIFVKMLTMYNFYGECIYCDQHILDEYSRYMKVLTEGRPSNPSRLVAKFETHDDYLEFHTTDRMTDPMRLAEWDVLVNHCGYDSLYFARPFETLWMSPEMKAINERGKVCTR
;
A
#
# COMPACT_ATOMS: atom_id res chain seq x y z
N MET A 1 -0.69 -14.99 5.80
CA MET A 1 -0.73 -13.81 6.71
C MET A 1 -2.06 -13.10 6.51
N LYS A 2 -2.75 -12.77 7.59
CA LYS A 2 -4.01 -12.01 7.60
C LYS A 2 -3.69 -10.55 7.91
N ILE A 3 -3.89 -9.66 6.94
CA ILE A 3 -3.51 -8.25 7.00
C ILE A 3 -4.79 -7.44 7.23
N LEU A 4 -4.84 -6.64 8.30
CA LEU A 4 -5.89 -5.66 8.55
C LEU A 4 -5.44 -4.30 8.04
N HIS A 5 -6.14 -3.74 7.05
CA HIS A 5 -5.87 -2.40 6.54
C HIS A 5 -6.69 -1.36 7.31
N LEU A 6 -6.03 -0.63 8.19
CA LEU A 6 -6.60 0.48 8.97
C LEU A 6 -6.34 1.81 8.24
N PHE A 7 -7.08 2.03 7.16
CA PHE A 7 -6.92 3.18 6.28
C PHE A 7 -7.40 4.47 6.97
N GLN A 8 -6.63 5.55 6.87
CA GLN A 8 -6.85 6.86 7.50
C GLN A 8 -6.88 6.85 9.05
N TRP A 9 -6.57 5.74 9.70
CA TRP A 9 -6.47 5.72 11.15
C TRP A 9 -5.23 6.48 11.63
N LYS A 10 -5.40 7.28 12.69
CA LYS A 10 -4.26 7.92 13.36
C LYS A 10 -3.43 6.88 14.09
N LEU A 11 -2.11 6.99 14.01
CA LEU A 11 -1.19 6.04 14.65
C LEU A 11 -1.46 5.89 16.15
N ARG A 12 -1.78 7.00 16.85
CA ARG A 12 -2.13 6.98 18.28
C ARG A 12 -3.35 6.11 18.59
N ASP A 13 -4.33 6.09 17.68
CA ASP A 13 -5.56 5.35 17.86
C ASP A 13 -5.31 3.87 17.56
N ILE A 14 -4.54 3.54 16.51
CA ILE A 14 -4.12 2.16 16.20
C ILE A 14 -3.38 1.53 17.39
N ILE A 15 -2.50 2.26 18.08
CA ILE A 15 -1.77 1.76 19.26
C ILE A 15 -2.73 1.18 20.31
N ALA A 16 -3.86 1.85 20.56
CA ALA A 16 -4.85 1.40 21.53
C ALA A 16 -5.57 0.12 21.11
N TYR A 17 -5.66 -0.16 19.80
CA TYR A 17 -6.35 -1.32 19.26
C TYR A 17 -5.45 -2.54 19.00
N ILE A 18 -4.13 -2.44 19.17
CA ILE A 18 -3.20 -3.57 18.96
C ILE A 18 -3.61 -4.84 19.71
N PRO A 19 -3.99 -4.79 21.01
CA PRO A 19 -4.46 -5.99 21.73
C PRO A 19 -5.69 -6.62 21.06
N LYS A 20 -6.62 -5.78 20.58
CA LYS A 20 -7.83 -6.24 19.90
C LYS A 20 -7.53 -6.86 18.54
N VAL A 21 -6.61 -6.27 17.76
CA VAL A 21 -6.15 -6.85 16.47
C VAL A 21 -5.58 -8.24 16.69
N LYS A 22 -4.76 -8.42 17.75
CA LYS A 22 -4.22 -9.73 18.12
C LYS A 22 -5.31 -10.71 18.54
N GLU A 23 -6.25 -10.26 19.36
CA GLU A 23 -7.40 -11.08 19.80
C GLU A 23 -8.22 -11.57 18.61
N GLN A 24 -8.41 -10.72 17.60
CA GLN A 24 -9.14 -11.04 16.36
C GLN A 24 -8.37 -11.97 15.42
N GLY A 25 -7.10 -12.29 15.71
CA GLY A 25 -6.32 -13.25 14.96
C GLY A 25 -5.71 -12.72 13.65
N PHE A 26 -5.56 -11.41 13.49
CA PHE A 26 -4.76 -10.82 12.43
C PHE A 26 -3.25 -10.94 12.74
N ASP A 27 -2.44 -11.01 11.69
CA ASP A 27 -0.98 -11.16 11.78
C ASP A 27 -0.25 -9.83 11.53
N ALA A 28 -0.88 -8.92 10.79
CA ALA A 28 -0.30 -7.65 10.40
C ALA A 28 -1.36 -6.54 10.31
N ILE A 29 -0.89 -5.30 10.43
CA ILE A 29 -1.66 -4.10 10.12
C ILE A 29 -0.97 -3.38 8.96
N GLN A 30 -1.73 -3.07 7.90
CA GLN A 30 -1.35 -2.08 6.92
C GLN A 30 -1.88 -0.72 7.37
N ILE A 31 -1.03 0.30 7.36
CA ILE A 31 -1.38 1.69 7.60
C ILE A 31 -1.26 2.52 6.33
N SER A 32 -1.97 3.64 6.29
CA SER A 32 -1.87 4.61 5.20
C SER A 32 -0.46 5.16 5.03
N PRO A 33 -0.15 5.81 3.89
CA PRO A 33 1.13 6.50 3.69
C PRO A 33 1.44 7.48 4.82
N ILE A 34 2.67 7.46 5.28
CA ILE A 34 3.18 8.31 6.37
C ILE A 34 4.08 9.44 5.88
N GLN A 35 4.28 9.52 4.56
CA GLN A 35 4.99 10.62 3.91
C GLN A 35 4.23 11.92 4.12
N GLY A 36 4.94 13.05 4.23
CA GLY A 36 4.30 14.37 4.31
C GLY A 36 3.43 14.65 3.08
N THR A 37 2.26 15.23 3.31
CA THR A 37 1.31 15.63 2.26
C THR A 37 0.85 17.06 2.48
N THR A 38 0.18 17.66 1.51
CA THR A 38 -0.46 18.96 1.68
C THR A 38 -1.54 18.88 2.77
N TYR A 39 -1.84 20.01 3.39
CA TYR A 39 -2.89 20.08 4.43
C TYR A 39 -4.27 19.74 3.84
N GLY A 40 -5.04 18.94 4.59
CA GLY A 40 -6.40 18.54 4.23
C GLY A 40 -6.79 17.25 4.94
N THR A 41 -8.04 16.84 4.78
CA THR A 41 -8.60 15.60 5.38
C THR A 41 -9.08 14.61 4.34
N GLU A 42 -9.01 14.97 3.08
CA GLU A 42 -9.43 14.14 1.97
C GLU A 42 -8.49 12.93 1.85
N TRP A 43 -9.07 11.75 1.70
CA TRP A 43 -8.33 10.48 1.72
C TRP A 43 -7.25 10.39 0.63
N TRP A 44 -7.51 10.90 -0.58
CA TRP A 44 -6.60 10.86 -1.73
C TRP A 44 -5.33 11.69 -1.52
N ARG A 45 -5.33 12.67 -0.60
CA ARG A 45 -4.12 13.44 -0.27
C ARG A 45 -3.01 12.57 0.30
N LEU A 46 -3.35 11.46 0.96
CA LEU A 46 -2.36 10.51 1.49
C LEU A 46 -1.50 9.90 0.38
N TYR A 47 -2.03 9.83 -0.84
CA TYR A 47 -1.31 9.39 -2.03
C TYR A 47 -0.68 10.52 -2.84
N GLN A 48 -0.63 11.73 -2.30
CA GLN A 48 0.01 12.89 -2.92
C GLN A 48 1.16 13.40 -2.02
N PRO A 49 2.31 12.69 -1.98
CA PRO A 49 3.43 13.08 -1.12
C PRO A 49 4.06 14.39 -1.57
N ILE A 50 4.53 15.18 -0.61
CA ILE A 50 5.34 16.37 -0.85
C ILE A 50 6.81 16.13 -0.52
N ASN A 51 7.15 15.03 0.13
CA ASN A 51 8.53 14.69 0.53
C ASN A 51 8.71 13.20 0.82
N LEU A 52 9.95 12.78 1.04
CA LEU A 52 10.35 11.47 1.56
C LEU A 52 10.76 11.59 3.04
N LYS A 53 9.84 12.09 3.88
CA LYS A 53 10.06 12.26 5.32
C LYS A 53 8.93 11.56 6.09
N ILE A 54 9.28 10.96 7.23
CA ILE A 54 8.30 10.29 8.10
C ILE A 54 7.56 11.35 8.92
N GLY A 55 6.28 11.51 8.67
CA GLY A 55 5.38 12.39 9.39
C GLY A 55 4.29 12.95 8.49
N ASN A 56 3.05 12.70 8.88
CA ASN A 56 1.87 13.14 8.17
C ASN A 56 0.85 13.72 9.16
N THR A 57 0.33 14.92 8.86
CA THR A 57 -0.58 15.64 9.77
C THR A 57 -1.91 14.90 10.00
N GLN A 58 -2.34 14.09 9.02
CA GLN A 58 -3.55 13.28 9.15
C GLN A 58 -3.30 11.98 9.95
N ILE A 59 -2.12 11.37 9.80
CA ILE A 59 -1.82 10.02 10.27
C ILE A 59 -1.03 10.06 11.59
N GLY A 60 0.09 10.79 11.64
CA GLY A 60 0.90 10.89 12.84
C GLY A 60 2.37 11.22 12.62
N THR A 61 3.13 11.22 13.70
CA THR A 61 4.56 11.58 13.71
C THR A 61 5.47 10.34 13.68
N LYS A 62 6.75 10.55 13.43
CA LYS A 62 7.79 9.52 13.50
C LYS A 62 7.86 8.84 14.87
N GLU A 63 7.72 9.61 15.95
CA GLU A 63 7.72 9.07 17.32
C GLU A 63 6.51 8.19 17.58
N GLN A 64 5.34 8.57 17.04
CA GLN A 64 4.14 7.76 17.10
C GLN A 64 4.28 6.46 16.30
N LEU A 65 4.94 6.50 15.12
CA LEU A 65 5.24 5.30 14.34
C LEU A 65 6.16 4.35 15.11
N LYS A 66 7.25 4.86 15.70
CA LYS A 66 8.15 4.06 16.56
C LYS A 66 7.39 3.40 17.70
N LYS A 67 6.52 4.17 18.37
CA LYS A 67 5.69 3.63 19.47
C LYS A 67 4.72 2.56 18.97
N LEU A 68 4.06 2.77 17.85
CA LEU A 68 3.17 1.79 17.23
C LEU A 68 3.91 0.47 16.94
N CYS A 69 5.06 0.55 16.27
CA CYS A 69 5.87 -0.63 15.93
C CYS A 69 6.35 -1.37 17.18
N ALA A 70 6.80 -0.64 18.20
CA ALA A 70 7.26 -1.24 19.47
C ALA A 70 6.12 -1.98 20.19
N VAL A 71 4.92 -1.38 20.26
CA VAL A 71 3.75 -2.03 20.86
C VAL A 71 3.30 -3.22 20.02
N ALA A 72 3.20 -3.06 18.71
CA ALA A 72 2.79 -4.13 17.79
C ALA A 72 3.72 -5.36 17.91
N ASN A 73 5.03 -5.13 18.00
CA ASN A 73 6.02 -6.21 18.18
C ASN A 73 5.80 -7.00 19.47
N GLN A 74 5.39 -6.37 20.58
CA GLN A 74 5.08 -7.06 21.84
C GLN A 74 3.92 -8.06 21.68
N TYR A 75 3.00 -7.80 20.75
CA TYR A 75 1.86 -8.65 20.42
C TYR A 75 2.12 -9.57 19.23
N GLY A 76 3.32 -9.54 18.64
CA GLY A 76 3.66 -10.29 17.44
C GLY A 76 2.84 -9.86 16.20
N ILE A 77 2.45 -8.59 16.13
CA ILE A 77 1.77 -7.96 15.00
C ILE A 77 2.79 -7.20 14.16
N LYS A 78 2.79 -7.44 12.86
CA LYS A 78 3.65 -6.77 11.89
C LYS A 78 3.01 -5.44 11.43
N ILE A 79 3.83 -4.40 11.27
CA ILE A 79 3.37 -3.13 10.70
C ILE A 79 3.86 -3.03 9.26
N ILE A 80 2.92 -2.78 8.35
CA ILE A 80 3.15 -2.56 6.92
C ILE A 80 2.76 -1.13 6.60
N VAL A 81 3.64 -0.37 5.97
CA VAL A 81 3.39 1.01 5.58
C VAL A 81 3.11 1.09 4.08
N ASP A 82 2.05 1.78 3.70
CA ASP A 82 1.81 2.13 2.31
C ASP A 82 2.80 3.23 1.88
N VAL A 83 3.39 3.11 0.69
CA VAL A 83 4.43 4.03 0.21
C VAL A 83 4.21 4.43 -1.24
N VAL A 84 4.44 5.71 -1.52
CA VAL A 84 4.24 6.33 -2.84
C VAL A 84 5.57 6.91 -3.32
N PHE A 85 6.10 6.40 -4.43
CA PHE A 85 7.41 6.80 -4.96
C PHE A 85 7.39 7.29 -6.41
N ARG A 86 6.25 7.14 -7.10
CA ARG A 86 6.18 7.43 -8.53
C ARG A 86 5.92 8.90 -8.85
N HIS A 87 5.25 9.61 -7.96
CA HIS A 87 4.78 10.97 -8.20
C HIS A 87 4.79 11.81 -6.91
N VAL A 88 4.58 13.09 -7.08
CA VAL A 88 4.39 14.05 -5.98
C VAL A 88 3.03 14.73 -6.10
N ALA A 89 2.64 15.48 -5.06
CA ALA A 89 1.43 16.28 -5.06
C ALA A 89 1.41 17.25 -6.25
N GLY A 90 0.28 17.29 -6.96
CA GLY A 90 0.03 18.22 -8.07
C GLY A 90 -0.48 19.58 -7.60
N ASP A 91 -0.20 20.61 -8.38
CA ASP A 91 -0.76 21.95 -8.18
C ASP A 91 -2.27 21.94 -8.46
N PRO A 92 -3.11 22.60 -7.65
CA PRO A 92 -4.56 22.60 -7.83
C PRO A 92 -5.05 23.16 -9.17
N GLN A 93 -4.28 24.05 -9.81
CA GLN A 93 -4.63 24.66 -11.10
C GLN A 93 -4.03 23.91 -12.29
N ASN A 94 -2.92 23.20 -12.07
CA ASN A 94 -2.26 22.38 -13.07
C ASN A 94 -1.73 21.09 -12.41
N HIS A 95 -2.56 20.05 -12.37
CA HIS A 95 -2.26 18.80 -11.70
C HIS A 95 -0.96 18.11 -12.15
N LEU A 96 -0.43 18.46 -13.33
CA LEU A 96 0.85 17.96 -13.84
C LEU A 96 2.05 18.86 -13.48
N ALA A 97 1.84 19.97 -12.79
CA ALA A 97 2.91 20.75 -12.16
C ALA A 97 3.01 20.38 -10.68
N PRO A 98 4.21 20.36 -10.07
CA PRO A 98 4.35 20.05 -8.66
C PRO A 98 3.69 21.12 -7.79
N HIS A 99 3.02 20.70 -6.71
CA HIS A 99 2.48 21.61 -5.71
C HIS A 99 3.61 22.43 -5.08
N LYS A 100 3.34 23.69 -4.72
CA LYS A 100 4.34 24.62 -4.14
C LYS A 100 5.00 24.12 -2.85
N GLU A 101 4.36 23.21 -2.13
CA GLU A 101 4.87 22.62 -0.89
C GLU A 101 5.72 21.37 -1.13
N VAL A 102 5.86 20.91 -2.38
CA VAL A 102 6.78 19.81 -2.69
C VAL A 102 8.20 20.23 -2.33
N ASP A 103 8.87 19.35 -1.57
CA ASP A 103 10.24 19.60 -1.11
C ASP A 103 11.17 19.84 -2.31
N THR A 104 11.95 20.91 -2.23
CA THR A 104 12.89 21.29 -3.28
C THR A 104 13.91 20.20 -3.58
N GLU A 105 14.17 19.29 -2.63
CA GLU A 105 15.05 18.15 -2.84
C GLU A 105 14.49 17.10 -3.82
N LEU A 106 13.18 17.11 -4.09
CA LEU A 106 12.55 16.19 -5.06
C LEU A 106 12.44 16.80 -6.46
N LEU A 107 12.45 18.13 -6.58
CA LEU A 107 12.27 18.81 -7.86
C LEU A 107 13.29 18.40 -8.94
N PRO A 108 14.58 18.14 -8.64
CA PRO A 108 15.56 17.67 -9.64
C PRO A 108 15.23 16.31 -10.27
N TYR A 109 14.39 15.52 -9.60
CA TYR A 109 13.99 14.18 -10.05
C TYR A 109 12.65 14.14 -10.77
N LEU A 110 12.00 15.28 -10.98
CA LEU A 110 10.81 15.32 -11.83
C LEU A 110 11.17 14.96 -13.28
N CYS A 111 10.33 14.14 -13.92
CA CYS A 111 10.46 13.91 -15.35
C CYS A 111 10.40 15.22 -16.13
N LYS A 112 11.24 15.38 -17.14
CA LYS A 112 11.29 16.61 -17.96
C LYS A 112 9.98 16.91 -18.65
N GLU A 113 9.30 15.86 -19.09
CA GLU A 113 8.00 15.95 -19.75
C GLU A 113 6.93 15.32 -18.87
N GLN A 114 5.96 16.11 -18.47
CA GLN A 114 4.82 15.69 -17.67
C GLN A 114 3.61 15.44 -18.58
N ILE A 115 3.62 14.31 -19.29
CA ILE A 115 2.58 13.93 -20.25
C ILE A 115 1.61 12.95 -19.60
N PRO A 116 0.27 13.18 -19.63
CA PRO A 116 -0.68 12.28 -19.02
C PRO A 116 -0.76 10.93 -19.74
N CYS A 117 -0.94 9.86 -18.98
CA CYS A 117 -1.31 8.55 -19.49
C CYS A 117 -2.77 8.59 -19.96
N ASN A 118 -3.00 8.36 -21.23
CA ASN A 118 -4.34 8.37 -21.85
C ASN A 118 -4.85 6.96 -22.15
N ASN A 119 -4.00 5.96 -22.04
CA ASN A 119 -4.36 4.56 -22.27
C ASN A 119 -3.64 3.65 -21.26
N TYR A 120 -4.36 3.23 -20.24
CA TYR A 120 -3.86 2.35 -19.19
C TYR A 120 -3.70 0.87 -19.63
N ASN A 121 -4.07 0.53 -20.87
CA ASN A 121 -3.77 -0.75 -21.50
C ASN A 121 -2.49 -0.71 -22.34
N ASP A 122 -1.93 0.48 -22.56
CA ASP A 122 -0.64 0.66 -23.22
C ASP A 122 0.47 0.61 -22.17
N ARG A 123 1.23 -0.46 -22.15
CA ARG A 123 2.29 -0.70 -21.18
C ARG A 123 3.34 0.40 -21.15
N TRP A 124 3.73 0.90 -22.31
CA TRP A 124 4.71 1.98 -22.39
C TRP A 124 4.17 3.26 -21.74
N GLN A 125 2.91 3.63 -22.02
CA GLN A 125 2.30 4.79 -21.36
C GLN A 125 2.18 4.59 -19.85
N CYS A 126 1.82 3.40 -19.39
CA CYS A 126 1.73 3.10 -17.97
C CYS A 126 3.03 3.39 -17.22
N THR A 127 4.18 3.12 -17.84
CA THR A 127 5.50 3.26 -17.19
C THR A 127 6.16 4.62 -17.42
N HIS A 128 5.83 5.32 -18.54
CA HIS A 128 6.54 6.53 -18.95
C HIS A 128 5.68 7.80 -18.89
N ARG A 129 4.39 7.70 -18.51
CA ARG A 129 3.49 8.86 -18.46
C ARG A 129 2.87 9.04 -17.09
N CYS A 130 2.41 10.26 -16.83
CA CYS A 130 1.82 10.67 -15.57
C CYS A 130 0.45 10.02 -15.34
N THR A 131 0.20 9.57 -14.12
CA THR A 131 -1.10 9.05 -13.67
C THR A 131 -1.93 10.13 -12.98
N GLY A 132 -2.02 11.32 -13.61
CA GLY A 132 -2.78 12.46 -13.10
C GLY A 132 -2.00 13.40 -12.18
N MET A 133 -0.75 13.08 -11.82
CA MET A 133 0.11 13.87 -10.94
C MET A 133 1.54 13.96 -11.50
N PRO A 134 2.36 14.94 -11.05
CA PRO A 134 3.72 15.10 -11.55
C PRO A 134 4.59 13.87 -11.26
N MET A 135 5.08 13.26 -12.32
CA MET A 135 5.85 12.02 -12.25
C MET A 135 7.33 12.30 -11.91
N LEU A 136 7.86 11.50 -11.01
CA LEU A 136 9.29 11.42 -10.71
C LEU A 136 9.98 10.44 -11.66
N ASP A 137 11.22 10.72 -11.99
CA ASP A 137 12.12 9.77 -12.67
C ASP A 137 12.57 8.70 -11.67
N TYR A 138 11.69 7.74 -11.44
CA TYR A 138 11.90 6.67 -10.46
C TYR A 138 13.03 5.70 -10.86
N GLU A 139 13.53 5.75 -12.10
CA GLU A 139 14.70 5.00 -12.54
C GLU A 139 16.02 5.77 -12.35
N ASN A 140 15.95 7.04 -11.93
CA ASN A 140 17.14 7.82 -11.60
C ASN A 140 17.83 7.23 -10.35
N THR A 141 19.10 6.91 -10.47
CA THR A 141 19.86 6.23 -9.40
C THR A 141 19.98 7.05 -8.12
N GLU A 142 20.12 8.38 -8.21
CA GLU A 142 20.18 9.24 -7.02
C GLU A 142 18.83 9.31 -6.32
N TYR A 143 17.72 9.33 -7.08
CA TYR A 143 16.39 9.24 -6.53
C TYR A 143 16.14 7.88 -5.84
N ILE A 144 16.57 6.78 -6.49
CA ILE A 144 16.51 5.44 -5.88
C ILE A 144 17.21 5.42 -4.53
N VAL A 145 18.42 5.98 -4.46
CA VAL A 145 19.18 6.07 -3.19
C VAL A 145 18.38 6.82 -2.12
N LYS A 146 17.72 7.95 -2.46
CA LYS A 146 16.86 8.66 -1.51
C LYS A 146 15.67 7.81 -1.03
N VAL A 147 15.06 7.03 -1.93
CA VAL A 147 13.98 6.09 -1.58
C VAL A 147 14.49 5.02 -0.62
N LEU A 148 15.66 4.43 -0.89
CA LEU A 148 16.25 3.41 -0.02
C LEU A 148 16.56 3.97 1.38
N PHE A 149 17.12 5.18 1.49
CA PHE A 149 17.31 5.84 2.79
C PHE A 149 16.00 6.06 3.54
N PHE A 150 14.93 6.44 2.85
CA PHE A 150 13.61 6.60 3.47
C PHE A 150 13.06 5.25 3.97
N LEU A 151 13.24 4.16 3.21
CA LEU A 151 12.84 2.82 3.61
C LEU A 151 13.66 2.32 4.82
N ASP A 152 14.96 2.54 4.83
CA ASP A 152 15.84 2.23 5.97
C ASP A 152 15.39 3.00 7.23
N GLU A 153 15.00 4.27 7.07
CA GLU A 153 14.49 5.07 8.18
C GLU A 153 13.18 4.51 8.75
N LEU A 154 12.28 3.99 7.88
CA LEU A 154 11.06 3.32 8.28
C LEU A 154 11.35 1.98 8.99
N GLU A 155 12.26 1.15 8.48
CA GLU A 155 12.69 -0.08 9.15
C GLU A 155 13.34 0.22 10.51
N ASN A 156 14.14 1.28 10.63
CA ASN A 156 14.70 1.75 11.89
C ASN A 156 13.62 2.24 12.90
N CYS A 157 12.42 2.54 12.43
CA CYS A 157 11.26 2.78 13.28
C CYS A 157 10.56 1.47 13.72
N GLY A 158 10.95 0.33 13.17
CA GLY A 158 10.37 -0.99 13.45
C GLY A 158 9.31 -1.43 12.45
N VAL A 159 9.18 -0.77 11.30
CA VAL A 159 8.30 -1.20 10.20
C VAL A 159 8.78 -2.53 9.66
N TRP A 160 7.87 -3.49 9.51
CA TRP A 160 8.20 -4.82 9.03
C TRP A 160 8.21 -4.94 7.51
N GLY A 161 7.40 -4.14 6.82
CA GLY A 161 7.30 -4.22 5.37
C GLY A 161 6.46 -3.11 4.78
N PHE A 162 6.29 -3.14 3.46
CA PHE A 162 5.74 -2.04 2.68
C PHE A 162 4.70 -2.52 1.66
N ARG A 163 3.71 -1.68 1.40
CA ARG A 163 2.85 -1.80 0.21
C ARG A 163 3.25 -0.72 -0.78
N LEU A 164 3.71 -1.08 -1.97
CA LEU A 164 4.03 -0.14 -3.03
C LEU A 164 2.76 0.24 -3.78
N ASP A 165 2.46 1.53 -3.77
CA ASP A 165 1.39 2.12 -4.56
C ASP A 165 1.68 2.00 -6.05
N GLN A 166 0.65 1.72 -6.85
CA GLN A 166 0.70 1.71 -8.32
C GLN A 166 1.83 0.86 -8.94
N LEU A 167 2.12 -0.35 -8.42
CA LEU A 167 3.19 -1.20 -8.96
C LEU A 167 3.11 -1.39 -10.48
N LYS A 168 1.90 -1.47 -11.05
CA LYS A 168 1.68 -1.56 -12.50
C LYS A 168 2.42 -0.48 -13.31
N HIS A 169 2.71 0.66 -12.70
CA HIS A 169 3.26 1.83 -13.35
C HIS A 169 4.79 1.96 -13.24
N TYR A 170 5.46 0.97 -12.67
CA TYR A 170 6.92 0.89 -12.66
C TYR A 170 7.42 -0.02 -13.78
N ALA A 171 8.56 0.31 -14.39
CA ALA A 171 9.16 -0.53 -15.41
C ALA A 171 9.65 -1.87 -14.81
N LEU A 172 9.43 -2.94 -15.55
CA LEU A 172 9.93 -4.26 -15.19
C LEU A 172 11.43 -4.36 -15.50
N PRO A 173 12.18 -5.25 -14.83
CA PRO A 173 13.56 -5.53 -15.20
C PRO A 173 13.74 -6.01 -16.63
N SER A 174 12.78 -6.72 -17.21
CA SER A 174 12.79 -7.10 -18.65
C SER A 174 12.62 -5.91 -19.59
N GLU A 175 12.06 -4.80 -19.09
CA GLU A 175 11.90 -3.53 -19.80
C GLU A 175 13.07 -2.57 -19.55
N GLY A 176 14.10 -3.02 -18.82
CA GLY A 176 15.26 -2.21 -18.45
C GLY A 176 15.13 -1.47 -17.11
N GLY A 177 14.02 -1.64 -16.39
CA GLY A 177 13.82 -1.02 -15.09
C GLY A 177 14.70 -1.63 -13.99
N ILE A 178 15.22 -0.78 -13.11
CA ILE A 178 16.03 -1.19 -11.96
C ILE A 178 15.31 -0.97 -10.63
N PHE A 179 14.36 -0.04 -10.57
CA PHE A 179 13.67 0.37 -9.33
C PHE A 179 13.04 -0.82 -8.59
N VAL A 180 12.18 -1.59 -9.28
CA VAL A 180 11.50 -2.76 -8.69
C VAL A 180 12.50 -3.78 -8.15
N LYS A 181 13.61 -3.98 -8.85
CA LYS A 181 14.68 -4.89 -8.43
C LYS A 181 15.37 -4.41 -7.15
N MET A 182 15.59 -3.11 -7.01
CA MET A 182 16.21 -2.54 -5.80
C MET A 182 15.33 -2.71 -4.56
N LEU A 183 14.00 -2.70 -4.71
CA LEU A 183 13.07 -2.91 -3.61
C LEU A 183 13.04 -4.35 -3.05
N THR A 184 13.64 -5.33 -3.76
CA THR A 184 13.68 -6.74 -3.27
C THR A 184 14.49 -6.94 -2.00
N MET A 185 15.25 -5.94 -1.55
CA MET A 185 15.98 -5.96 -0.29
C MET A 185 15.06 -5.85 0.94
N TYR A 186 13.82 -5.44 0.73
CA TYR A 186 12.82 -5.22 1.78
C TYR A 186 11.61 -6.15 1.63
N ASN A 187 10.79 -6.25 2.65
CA ASN A 187 9.52 -6.97 2.58
C ASN A 187 8.48 -6.14 1.86
N PHE A 188 8.28 -6.36 0.58
CA PHE A 188 7.30 -5.64 -0.23
C PHE A 188 6.17 -6.54 -0.73
N TYR A 189 4.99 -5.95 -0.85
CA TYR A 189 4.02 -6.30 -1.88
C TYR A 189 3.58 -5.04 -2.62
N GLY A 190 3.29 -5.17 -3.90
CA GLY A 190 2.90 -4.05 -4.73
C GLY A 190 1.48 -4.19 -5.25
N GLU A 191 0.81 -3.08 -5.40
CA GLU A 191 -0.51 -3.02 -6.01
C GLU A 191 -0.40 -3.14 -7.53
N CYS A 192 -0.96 -4.20 -8.09
CA CYS A 192 -0.98 -4.45 -9.53
C CYS A 192 -2.41 -4.78 -9.98
N ILE A 193 -3.21 -3.71 -10.19
CA ILE A 193 -4.63 -3.82 -10.55
C ILE A 193 -4.78 -3.75 -12.07
N TYR A 194 -5.64 -4.60 -12.65
CA TYR A 194 -5.89 -4.70 -14.10
C TYR A 194 -4.60 -4.86 -14.91
N CYS A 195 -3.76 -5.81 -14.50
CA CYS A 195 -2.53 -6.16 -15.19
C CYS A 195 -2.71 -7.36 -16.11
N ASP A 196 -2.04 -7.34 -17.26
CA ASP A 196 -1.90 -8.54 -18.11
C ASP A 196 -1.16 -9.64 -17.36
N GLN A 197 -1.50 -10.90 -17.63
CA GLN A 197 -0.96 -12.05 -16.90
C GLN A 197 0.58 -12.10 -16.91
N HIS A 198 1.20 -11.84 -18.05
CA HIS A 198 2.67 -11.90 -18.16
C HIS A 198 3.36 -10.80 -17.34
N ILE A 199 2.77 -9.60 -17.26
CA ILE A 199 3.24 -8.47 -16.43
C ILE A 199 3.11 -8.83 -14.94
N LEU A 200 1.94 -9.37 -14.56
CA LEU A 200 1.67 -9.82 -13.20
C LEU A 200 2.66 -10.90 -12.76
N ASP A 201 2.90 -11.89 -13.61
CA ASP A 201 3.83 -12.99 -13.34
C ASP A 201 5.27 -12.50 -13.19
N GLU A 202 5.68 -11.51 -13.98
CA GLU A 202 7.02 -10.96 -13.85
C GLU A 202 7.18 -10.17 -12.55
N TYR A 203 6.24 -9.27 -12.18
CA TYR A 203 6.31 -8.60 -10.87
C TYR A 203 6.35 -9.61 -9.73
N SER A 204 5.59 -10.70 -9.85
CA SER A 204 5.54 -11.73 -8.80
C SER A 204 6.88 -12.44 -8.54
N ARG A 205 7.85 -12.34 -9.45
CA ARG A 205 9.23 -12.83 -9.24
C ARG A 205 10.01 -11.98 -8.25
N TYR A 206 9.69 -10.69 -8.18
CA TYR A 206 10.42 -9.71 -7.36
C TYR A 206 9.75 -9.43 -6.03
N MET A 207 8.42 -9.33 -5.99
CA MET A 207 7.67 -9.09 -4.76
C MET A 207 6.31 -9.79 -4.79
N LYS A 208 5.60 -9.84 -3.66
CA LYS A 208 4.20 -10.25 -3.67
C LYS A 208 3.35 -9.19 -4.37
N VAL A 209 2.21 -9.60 -4.92
CA VAL A 209 1.31 -8.71 -5.66
C VAL A 209 -0.07 -8.70 -5.04
N LEU A 210 -0.60 -7.50 -4.78
CA LEU A 210 -1.99 -7.26 -4.42
C LEU A 210 -2.76 -7.02 -5.71
N THR A 211 -3.66 -7.92 -6.06
CA THR A 211 -4.36 -7.90 -7.35
C THR A 211 -5.68 -8.67 -7.28
N GLU A 212 -6.59 -8.39 -8.21
CA GLU A 212 -7.76 -9.23 -8.52
C GLU A 212 -7.39 -10.45 -9.36
N GLY A 213 -6.23 -10.41 -10.03
CA GLY A 213 -5.69 -11.51 -10.83
C GLY A 213 -5.08 -12.61 -9.99
N ARG A 214 -4.54 -13.63 -10.64
CA ARG A 214 -3.82 -14.73 -9.98
C ARG A 214 -2.45 -14.90 -10.64
N PRO A 215 -1.34 -14.57 -9.95
CA PRO A 215 -0.02 -14.87 -10.47
C PRO A 215 0.17 -16.37 -10.61
N SER A 216 1.00 -16.80 -11.57
CA SER A 216 1.31 -18.20 -11.81
C SER A 216 1.92 -18.89 -10.57
N ASN A 217 2.58 -18.12 -9.70
CA ASN A 217 2.99 -18.57 -8.38
C ASN A 217 2.03 -18.06 -7.29
N PRO A 218 1.07 -18.87 -6.81
CA PRO A 218 0.07 -18.44 -5.83
C PRO A 218 0.65 -17.96 -4.49
N SER A 219 1.86 -18.41 -4.10
CA SER A 219 2.51 -17.96 -2.87
C SER A 219 2.92 -16.48 -2.91
N ARG A 220 2.89 -15.87 -4.09
CA ARG A 220 3.18 -14.46 -4.33
C ARG A 220 1.95 -13.57 -4.33
N LEU A 221 0.75 -14.14 -4.17
CA LEU A 221 -0.48 -13.36 -4.10
C LEU A 221 -0.69 -12.81 -2.68
N VAL A 222 -1.11 -11.55 -2.61
CA VAL A 222 -1.86 -10.97 -1.50
C VAL A 222 -3.31 -10.82 -2.01
N ALA A 223 -4.19 -11.70 -1.54
CA ALA A 223 -5.56 -11.73 -2.01
C ALA A 223 -6.41 -10.63 -1.36
N LYS A 224 -7.33 -10.07 -2.12
CA LYS A 224 -8.29 -9.06 -1.66
C LYS A 224 -9.67 -9.33 -2.23
N PHE A 225 -10.71 -8.86 -1.57
CA PHE A 225 -12.05 -8.69 -2.16
C PHE A 225 -12.46 -7.22 -2.21
N GLU A 226 -11.80 -6.37 -1.39
CA GLU A 226 -12.07 -4.94 -1.29
C GLU A 226 -10.78 -4.20 -0.90
N THR A 227 -10.60 -3.00 -1.46
CA THR A 227 -9.61 -2.00 -1.04
C THR A 227 -10.29 -0.65 -0.78
N HIS A 228 -9.51 0.34 -0.36
CA HIS A 228 -10.02 1.71 -0.23
C HIS A 228 -10.48 2.29 -1.57
N ASP A 229 -9.83 1.95 -2.70
CA ASP A 229 -10.25 2.39 -4.02
C ASP A 229 -11.59 1.79 -4.43
N ASP A 230 -11.78 0.47 -4.20
CA ASP A 230 -13.03 -0.20 -4.50
C ASP A 230 -14.22 0.45 -3.77
N TYR A 231 -13.99 0.92 -2.53
CA TYR A 231 -15.02 1.51 -1.68
C TYR A 231 -15.13 3.03 -1.80
N LEU A 232 -14.00 3.77 -1.75
CA LEU A 232 -14.00 5.24 -1.67
C LEU A 232 -13.96 5.94 -3.04
N GLU A 233 -13.35 5.30 -4.05
CA GLU A 233 -13.18 5.91 -5.38
C GLU A 233 -14.18 5.34 -6.39
N PHE A 234 -14.21 4.02 -6.53
CA PHE A 234 -14.99 3.36 -7.59
C PHE A 234 -16.39 2.95 -7.14
N HIS A 235 -16.68 2.94 -5.84
CA HIS A 235 -17.97 2.54 -5.27
C HIS A 235 -18.46 1.15 -5.73
N THR A 236 -17.53 0.28 -6.11
CA THR A 236 -17.86 -1.06 -6.66
C THR A 236 -18.35 -2.02 -5.59
N THR A 237 -18.00 -1.76 -4.33
CA THR A 237 -18.34 -2.61 -3.18
C THR A 237 -19.39 -2.02 -2.24
N ASP A 238 -19.99 -0.87 -2.57
CA ASP A 238 -20.98 -0.19 -1.72
C ASP A 238 -22.17 -1.09 -1.32
N ARG A 239 -22.55 -2.02 -2.21
CA ARG A 239 -23.67 -2.94 -1.98
C ARG A 239 -23.30 -4.19 -1.18
N MET A 240 -22.02 -4.37 -0.84
CA MET A 240 -21.60 -5.49 -0.02
C MET A 240 -22.04 -5.28 1.42
N THR A 241 -22.89 -6.17 1.91
CA THR A 241 -23.32 -6.21 3.30
C THR A 241 -22.26 -6.87 4.18
N ASP A 242 -22.33 -6.68 5.50
CA ASP A 242 -21.42 -7.31 6.45
C ASP A 242 -21.36 -8.84 6.31
N PRO A 243 -22.48 -9.58 6.18
CA PRO A 243 -22.43 -11.02 5.91
C PRO A 243 -21.73 -11.40 4.60
N MET A 244 -21.88 -10.59 3.54
CA MET A 244 -21.18 -10.84 2.26
C MET A 244 -19.67 -10.64 2.45
N ARG A 245 -19.25 -9.58 3.13
CA ARG A 245 -17.82 -9.29 3.37
C ARG A 245 -17.17 -10.36 4.26
N LEU A 246 -17.89 -10.87 5.27
CA LEU A 246 -17.43 -11.99 6.09
C LEU A 246 -17.29 -13.27 5.27
N ALA A 247 -18.24 -13.56 4.36
CA ALA A 247 -18.18 -14.72 3.49
C ALA A 247 -16.98 -14.65 2.53
N GLU A 248 -16.73 -13.51 1.89
CA GLU A 248 -15.57 -13.31 1.03
C GLU A 248 -14.26 -13.48 1.82
N TRP A 249 -14.19 -12.89 3.02
CA TRP A 249 -13.03 -13.04 3.88
C TRP A 249 -12.77 -14.50 4.27
N ASP A 250 -13.81 -15.24 4.63
CA ASP A 250 -13.71 -16.66 4.94
C ASP A 250 -13.14 -17.47 3.77
N VAL A 251 -13.60 -17.19 2.55
CA VAL A 251 -13.06 -17.83 1.33
C VAL A 251 -11.57 -17.55 1.20
N LEU A 252 -11.13 -16.29 1.35
CA LEU A 252 -9.72 -15.93 1.17
C LEU A 252 -8.81 -16.63 2.18
N VAL A 253 -9.17 -16.62 3.47
CA VAL A 253 -8.27 -17.09 4.53
C VAL A 253 -8.34 -18.60 4.77
N ASN A 254 -9.48 -19.24 4.53
CA ASN A 254 -9.70 -20.64 4.86
C ASN A 254 -9.70 -21.59 3.64
N HIS A 255 -10.04 -21.08 2.46
CA HIS A 255 -10.10 -21.91 1.25
C HIS A 255 -8.94 -21.68 0.29
N CYS A 256 -8.34 -20.48 0.28
CA CYS A 256 -7.25 -20.17 -0.64
C CYS A 256 -5.86 -20.29 -0.01
N GLY A 257 -5.72 -20.06 1.30
CA GLY A 257 -4.44 -20.16 2.04
C GLY A 257 -3.40 -19.10 1.66
N TYR A 258 -3.82 -18.01 1.00
CA TYR A 258 -2.94 -16.92 0.60
C TYR A 258 -2.73 -15.90 1.72
N ASP A 259 -1.73 -15.03 1.57
CA ASP A 259 -1.75 -13.78 2.30
C ASP A 259 -2.98 -12.98 1.84
N SER A 260 -3.73 -12.42 2.78
CA SER A 260 -5.03 -11.81 2.48
C SER A 260 -5.17 -10.48 3.19
N LEU A 261 -5.71 -9.49 2.47
CA LEU A 261 -5.97 -8.15 2.95
C LEU A 261 -7.47 -7.97 3.26
N TYR A 262 -7.78 -7.58 4.50
CA TYR A 262 -9.09 -7.10 4.91
C TYR A 262 -9.05 -5.58 5.04
N PHE A 263 -9.82 -4.88 4.24
CA PHE A 263 -9.99 -3.43 4.34
C PHE A 263 -11.07 -3.11 5.37
N ALA A 264 -10.68 -2.44 6.46
CA ALA A 264 -11.62 -1.91 7.44
C ALA A 264 -12.20 -0.60 6.91
N ARG A 265 -13.49 -0.59 6.54
CA ARG A 265 -14.17 0.62 6.08
C ARG A 265 -14.17 1.70 7.16
N PRO A 266 -14.27 2.98 6.82
CA PRO A 266 -14.33 4.06 7.81
C PRO A 266 -15.43 3.80 8.85
N PHE A 267 -15.07 3.94 10.13
CA PHE A 267 -15.98 3.81 11.28
C PHE A 267 -16.60 2.42 11.48
N GLU A 268 -16.23 1.40 10.69
CA GLU A 268 -16.77 0.05 10.90
C GLU A 268 -16.19 -0.64 12.12
N THR A 269 -16.97 -1.58 12.66
CA THR A 269 -16.56 -2.47 13.75
C THR A 269 -16.56 -3.95 13.37
N LEU A 270 -16.84 -4.27 12.11
CA LEU A 270 -16.97 -5.64 11.61
C LEU A 270 -15.71 -6.48 11.84
N TRP A 271 -14.53 -5.89 11.65
CA TRP A 271 -13.26 -6.57 11.91
C TRP A 271 -13.06 -6.96 13.39
N MET A 272 -13.85 -6.37 14.32
CA MET A 272 -13.83 -6.68 15.75
C MET A 272 -14.94 -7.66 16.18
N SER A 273 -15.74 -8.15 15.24
CA SER A 273 -16.88 -9.02 15.52
C SER A 273 -16.46 -10.42 15.96
N PRO A 274 -17.31 -11.14 16.72
CA PRO A 274 -17.10 -12.55 17.05
C PRO A 274 -16.98 -13.44 15.82
N GLU A 275 -17.74 -13.12 14.75
CA GLU A 275 -17.72 -13.86 13.47
C GLU A 275 -16.36 -13.73 12.78
N MET A 276 -15.78 -12.52 12.72
CA MET A 276 -14.44 -12.29 12.20
C MET A 276 -13.40 -13.10 12.95
N LYS A 277 -13.45 -13.10 14.28
CA LYS A 277 -12.57 -13.90 15.13
C LYS A 277 -12.68 -15.39 14.81
N ALA A 278 -13.91 -15.91 14.73
CA ALA A 278 -14.16 -17.32 14.42
C ALA A 278 -13.61 -17.71 13.04
N ILE A 279 -13.75 -16.85 12.03
CA ILE A 279 -13.15 -17.06 10.70
C ILE A 279 -11.62 -17.12 10.80
N ASN A 280 -11.00 -16.17 11.46
CA ASN A 280 -9.55 -16.07 11.58
C ASN A 280 -8.92 -17.23 12.37
N GLU A 281 -9.65 -17.79 13.34
CA GLU A 281 -9.20 -18.94 14.13
C GLU A 281 -9.27 -20.27 13.37
N ARG A 282 -10.27 -20.47 12.50
CA ARG A 282 -10.39 -21.67 11.65
C ARG A 282 -9.20 -21.84 10.72
N GLY A 283 -8.70 -20.77 10.10
CA GLY A 283 -7.55 -20.80 9.19
C GLY A 283 -6.22 -21.26 9.82
N LYS A 284 -6.15 -21.34 11.15
CA LYS A 284 -4.96 -21.88 11.86
C LYS A 284 -4.91 -23.41 11.89
N VAL A 285 -6.00 -24.09 11.62
CA VAL A 285 -6.12 -25.55 11.73
C VAL A 285 -5.70 -26.25 10.44
N CYS A 286 -5.76 -25.56 9.29
CA CYS A 286 -5.45 -26.14 7.97
C CYS A 286 -3.95 -26.13 7.58
N THR A 287 -3.06 -25.67 8.43
CA THR A 287 -1.60 -25.58 8.15
C THR A 287 -0.79 -26.73 8.81
N ARG A 288 -1.34 -27.95 8.82
CA ARG A 288 -0.59 -29.15 9.18
C ARG A 288 -0.36 -30.06 7.99
#